data_216bf3281496175e0abff84c81de3c00
#
_entry.id   216bf3281496175e0abff84c81de3c00
#
_cell.length_a   1.000
_cell.length_b   1.000
_cell.length_c   1.000
_cell.angle_alpha   90.00
_cell.angle_beta   90.00
_cell.angle_gamma   90.00
#
_symmetry.space_group_name_H-M   'P 1'
#
loop_
_entity.id
_entity.type
_entity.pdbx_description
1 polymer ?
#
loop_
_entity_poly.entity_id
_entity_poly.type
_entity_poly.pdbx_seq_one_letter_code
_entity_poly.pdbx_strand_id
1 'polypeptide(L)'
;MSAAVRAFVALALLAVFAPAAQAMDFSPWATAVNAEDVLGTSSELNVVDFQDGCPIQSPDRLSLYMASTRQGGHGGIDIWIAHRDSKTDPWGAPENLPEPINSASDDFCPTPIRGGGLFFVSRRVTPGVTCGMGDIYLTRLNPGSGWETPQHLGCESDGGPNTPLDEQGPSYVKTGGPTLYFSSGIPSGPGVSGDIYKSERHGDGSFGPPQLVTSLSSSAVDIQPNVRHDGREVVFASNRTGTLGFQDLWVATREGPNGPWSAPVNLGDAVNTPGASETRPSLSWDGTTLYFGRAAGGAAPATDIFVALRERTD
;
A
#
# COMPACT_ATOMS: atom_id res chain seq x y z
N MET A 1 -68.98 17.97 36.69
CA MET A 1 -68.70 16.91 35.70
C MET A 1 -67.56 17.45 34.82
N SER A 2 -66.33 17.03 35.10
CA SER A 2 -65.15 17.47 34.34
C SER A 2 -64.58 16.28 33.55
N ALA A 3 -64.58 16.39 32.23
CA ALA A 3 -64.04 15.39 31.32
C ALA A 3 -62.55 15.65 31.08
N ALA A 4 -61.74 14.74 31.56
CA ALA A 4 -60.28 14.76 31.31
C ALA A 4 -59.96 14.22 29.92
N VAL A 5 -59.43 15.02 29.04
CA VAL A 5 -58.89 14.65 27.72
C VAL A 5 -57.51 14.08 27.93
N ARG A 6 -57.31 12.77 27.67
CA ARG A 6 -56.00 12.13 27.63
C ARG A 6 -55.40 12.32 26.21
N ALA A 7 -54.35 13.10 26.10
CA ALA A 7 -53.57 13.17 24.89
C ALA A 7 -52.57 12.00 24.82
N PHE A 8 -52.71 11.14 23.81
CA PHE A 8 -51.70 10.14 23.45
C PHE A 8 -50.63 10.79 22.60
N VAL A 9 -49.41 10.87 23.14
CA VAL A 9 -48.22 11.22 22.36
C VAL A 9 -47.71 9.93 21.70
N ALA A 10 -47.89 9.82 20.41
CA ALA A 10 -47.30 8.74 19.62
C ALA A 10 -45.82 9.09 19.36
N LEU A 11 -44.93 8.32 20.01
CA LEU A 11 -43.48 8.40 19.75
C LEU A 11 -43.20 7.65 18.43
N ALA A 12 -42.95 8.39 17.34
CA ALA A 12 -42.50 7.79 16.09
C ALA A 12 -41.02 7.43 16.24
N LEU A 13 -40.71 6.14 16.36
CA LEU A 13 -39.36 5.63 16.20
C LEU A 13 -38.93 5.80 14.72
N LEU A 14 -38.12 6.77 14.45
CA LEU A 14 -37.36 6.85 13.19
C LEU A 14 -36.30 5.73 13.23
N ALA A 15 -36.57 4.62 12.55
CA ALA A 15 -35.58 3.62 12.25
C ALA A 15 -34.57 4.26 11.26
N VAL A 16 -33.39 4.62 11.76
CA VAL A 16 -32.26 4.96 10.91
C VAL A 16 -31.79 3.67 10.25
N PHE A 17 -32.27 3.42 9.03
CA PHE A 17 -31.66 2.39 8.19
C PHE A 17 -30.25 2.87 7.85
N ALA A 18 -29.22 2.28 8.46
CA ALA A 18 -27.89 2.35 7.94
C ALA A 18 -27.94 1.79 6.49
N PRO A 19 -27.41 2.51 5.48
CA PRO A 19 -27.36 1.94 4.14
C PRO A 19 -26.62 0.62 4.22
N ALA A 20 -27.23 -0.44 3.68
CA ALA A 20 -26.56 -1.71 3.50
C ALA A 20 -25.29 -1.43 2.71
N ALA A 21 -24.14 -1.77 3.29
CA ALA A 21 -22.88 -1.75 2.55
C ALA A 21 -23.13 -2.53 1.26
N GLN A 22 -22.99 -1.89 0.10
CA GLN A 22 -23.11 -2.58 -1.18
C GLN A 22 -22.15 -3.76 -1.13
N ALA A 23 -22.68 -4.96 -1.36
CA ALA A 23 -21.88 -6.17 -1.41
C ALA A 23 -20.69 -5.90 -2.32
N MET A 24 -19.48 -6.13 -1.80
CA MET A 24 -18.28 -6.00 -2.60
C MET A 24 -18.37 -7.05 -3.71
N ASP A 25 -18.02 -6.67 -4.93
CA ASP A 25 -18.02 -7.56 -6.12
C ASP A 25 -16.98 -8.69 -6.01
N PHE A 26 -16.66 -9.14 -4.80
CA PHE A 26 -15.61 -10.13 -4.53
C PHE A 26 -15.99 -11.11 -3.42
N SER A 27 -15.53 -12.35 -3.56
CA SER A 27 -15.56 -13.34 -2.49
C SER A 27 -14.63 -12.92 -1.33
N PRO A 28 -14.75 -13.54 -0.14
CA PRO A 28 -13.72 -13.46 0.89
C PRO A 28 -12.35 -13.89 0.33
N TRP A 29 -11.28 -13.37 0.94
CA TRP A 29 -9.92 -13.80 0.63
C TRP A 29 -9.73 -15.28 1.01
N ALA A 30 -9.10 -16.05 0.13
CA ALA A 30 -8.58 -17.38 0.46
C ALA A 30 -7.41 -17.24 1.45
N THR A 31 -7.10 -18.33 2.16
CA THR A 31 -5.94 -18.36 3.06
C THR A 31 -4.67 -17.99 2.31
N ALA A 32 -3.95 -17.02 2.86
CA ALA A 32 -2.69 -16.56 2.29
C ALA A 32 -1.62 -17.65 2.36
N VAL A 33 -0.87 -17.79 1.28
CA VAL A 33 0.23 -18.73 1.15
C VAL A 33 1.51 -18.00 0.77
N ASN A 34 2.68 -18.63 0.99
CA ASN A 34 3.93 -18.10 0.48
C ASN A 34 3.83 -17.94 -1.04
N ALA A 35 4.33 -16.83 -1.57
CA ALA A 35 4.18 -16.52 -3.00
C ALA A 35 4.86 -17.55 -3.92
N GLU A 36 5.86 -18.26 -3.40
CA GLU A 36 6.54 -19.34 -4.15
C GLU A 36 5.77 -20.65 -4.19
N ASP A 37 4.83 -20.87 -3.25
CA ASP A 37 3.94 -22.05 -3.28
C ASP A 37 2.84 -21.91 -4.34
N VAL A 38 2.59 -20.69 -4.82
CA VAL A 38 1.62 -20.43 -5.87
C VAL A 38 2.27 -20.70 -7.23
N LEU A 39 1.65 -21.57 -8.03
CA LEU A 39 2.11 -21.96 -9.36
C LEU A 39 3.39 -22.82 -9.36
N GLY A 40 3.79 -23.37 -8.20
CA GLY A 40 4.94 -24.28 -8.12
C GLY A 40 6.26 -23.62 -8.51
N THR A 41 6.45 -22.35 -8.15
CA THR A 41 7.64 -21.61 -8.52
C THR A 41 8.73 -21.71 -7.47
N SER A 42 9.93 -22.00 -7.91
CA SER A 42 11.17 -21.78 -7.17
C SER A 42 11.89 -20.55 -7.75
N SER A 43 11.15 -19.44 -7.89
CA SER A 43 11.67 -18.25 -8.57
C SER A 43 12.51 -17.34 -7.68
N GLU A 44 12.84 -17.78 -6.47
CA GLU A 44 13.64 -17.01 -5.50
C GLU A 44 13.04 -15.63 -5.19
N LEU A 45 11.69 -15.54 -5.21
CA LEU A 45 11.00 -14.33 -4.73
C LEU A 45 11.34 -14.05 -3.28
N ASN A 46 11.45 -15.13 -2.48
CA ASN A 46 11.84 -15.10 -1.08
C ASN A 46 13.22 -15.75 -0.92
N VAL A 47 14.14 -15.06 -0.29
CA VAL A 47 15.49 -15.55 -0.02
C VAL A 47 15.69 -15.64 1.49
N VAL A 48 16.11 -16.81 1.96
CA VAL A 48 16.34 -17.07 3.38
C VAL A 48 17.32 -16.04 3.96
N ASP A 49 17.00 -15.53 5.15
CA ASP A 49 17.79 -14.53 5.90
C ASP A 49 17.78 -13.11 5.32
N PHE A 50 17.01 -12.84 4.26
CA PHE A 50 16.85 -11.51 3.70
C PHE A 50 15.43 -10.96 3.94
N GLN A 51 15.30 -9.64 3.77
CA GLN A 51 14.01 -8.98 3.78
C GLN A 51 13.51 -8.90 2.34
N ASP A 52 12.42 -9.58 2.04
CA ASP A 52 11.73 -9.52 0.75
C ASP A 52 10.33 -8.93 0.98
N GLY A 53 10.07 -7.77 0.43
CA GLY A 53 8.83 -7.04 0.72
C GLY A 53 8.45 -6.01 -0.33
N CYS A 54 7.47 -5.17 -0.01
CA CYS A 54 6.87 -4.20 -0.94
C CYS A 54 6.48 -4.82 -2.30
N PRO A 55 5.90 -6.04 -2.35
CA PRO A 55 5.56 -6.69 -3.61
C PRO A 55 4.41 -5.94 -4.30
N ILE A 56 4.56 -5.63 -5.58
CA ILE A 56 3.49 -5.01 -6.37
C ILE A 56 3.55 -5.40 -7.83
N GLN A 57 2.42 -5.82 -8.38
CA GLN A 57 2.34 -6.14 -9.81
C GLN A 57 2.26 -4.87 -10.67
N SER A 58 2.88 -4.93 -11.86
CA SER A 58 2.63 -3.97 -12.92
C SER A 58 1.15 -3.97 -13.35
N PRO A 59 0.65 -2.87 -13.96
CA PRO A 59 -0.74 -2.79 -14.41
C PRO A 59 -1.18 -3.86 -15.43
N ASP A 60 -0.26 -4.43 -16.19
CA ASP A 60 -0.49 -5.56 -17.11
C ASP A 60 -0.39 -6.92 -16.41
N ARG A 61 0.14 -6.97 -15.18
CA ARG A 61 0.36 -8.15 -14.36
C ARG A 61 1.43 -9.11 -14.89
N LEU A 62 2.35 -8.61 -15.71
CA LEU A 62 3.46 -9.39 -16.28
C LEU A 62 4.79 -9.12 -15.58
N SER A 63 4.84 -8.15 -14.68
CA SER A 63 6.00 -7.87 -13.83
C SER A 63 5.56 -7.78 -12.37
N LEU A 64 6.40 -8.30 -11.48
CA LEU A 64 6.30 -8.14 -10.02
C LEU A 64 7.50 -7.35 -9.55
N TYR A 65 7.27 -6.16 -9.06
CA TYR A 65 8.29 -5.36 -8.38
C TYR A 65 8.30 -5.72 -6.89
N MET A 66 9.47 -5.67 -6.29
CA MET A 66 9.66 -5.93 -4.87
C MET A 66 10.86 -5.15 -4.34
N ALA A 67 10.98 -5.04 -3.04
CA ALA A 67 12.16 -4.53 -2.37
C ALA A 67 12.86 -5.67 -1.63
N SER A 68 14.19 -5.75 -1.72
CA SER A 68 14.95 -6.80 -1.06
C SER A 68 16.30 -6.32 -0.58
N THR A 69 16.75 -6.91 0.54
CA THR A 69 18.12 -6.74 1.07
C THR A 69 19.10 -7.78 0.56
N ARG A 70 18.69 -8.65 -0.41
CA ARG A 70 19.51 -9.72 -0.97
C ARG A 70 20.79 -9.20 -1.58
N GLN A 71 21.79 -10.06 -1.65
CA GLN A 71 23.10 -9.72 -2.26
C GLN A 71 22.97 -9.42 -3.75
N GLY A 72 23.86 -8.55 -4.24
CA GLY A 72 23.91 -8.17 -5.66
C GLY A 72 23.15 -6.87 -5.97
N GLY A 73 22.69 -6.16 -4.95
CA GLY A 73 22.14 -4.81 -5.07
C GLY A 73 23.20 -3.70 -5.06
N HIS A 74 22.73 -2.45 -5.07
CA HIS A 74 23.57 -1.23 -5.03
C HIS A 74 23.65 -0.63 -3.63
N GLY A 75 22.55 -0.73 -2.84
CA GLY A 75 22.41 -0.17 -1.50
C GLY A 75 22.15 -1.22 -0.43
N GLY A 76 21.45 -0.83 0.66
CA GLY A 76 20.99 -1.74 1.70
C GLY A 76 19.72 -2.47 1.30
N ILE A 77 18.70 -1.71 0.89
CA ILE A 77 17.45 -2.22 0.31
C ILE A 77 17.40 -1.71 -1.13
N ASP A 78 17.18 -2.62 -2.07
CA ASP A 78 17.06 -2.30 -3.49
C ASP A 78 15.73 -2.79 -4.06
N ILE A 79 15.32 -2.17 -5.17
CA ILE A 79 14.16 -2.58 -5.95
C ILE A 79 14.58 -3.65 -6.96
N TRP A 80 13.84 -4.76 -6.94
CA TRP A 80 14.00 -5.89 -7.83
C TRP A 80 12.73 -6.09 -8.64
N ILE A 81 12.85 -6.75 -9.79
CA ILE A 81 11.74 -7.05 -10.70
C ILE A 81 11.80 -8.49 -11.17
N ALA A 82 10.68 -9.20 -11.08
CA ALA A 82 10.50 -10.51 -11.68
C ALA A 82 9.49 -10.40 -12.84
N HIS A 83 9.73 -11.15 -13.91
CA HIS A 83 8.88 -11.16 -15.10
C HIS A 83 8.20 -12.51 -15.31
N ARG A 84 7.09 -12.51 -16.05
CA ARG A 84 6.43 -13.71 -16.59
C ARG A 84 5.83 -13.43 -17.95
N ASP A 85 5.72 -14.47 -18.77
CA ASP A 85 5.22 -14.34 -20.15
C ASP A 85 3.70 -14.22 -20.20
N SER A 86 2.98 -14.89 -19.29
CA SER A 86 1.53 -14.80 -19.17
C SER A 86 1.10 -14.69 -17.70
N LYS A 87 -0.17 -14.28 -17.48
CA LYS A 87 -0.72 -14.10 -16.11
C LYS A 87 -0.87 -15.40 -15.32
N THR A 88 -0.77 -16.52 -15.98
CA THR A 88 -0.86 -17.87 -15.40
C THR A 88 0.48 -18.54 -15.24
N ASP A 89 1.54 -17.95 -15.80
CA ASP A 89 2.88 -18.50 -15.66
C ASP A 89 3.49 -18.14 -14.31
N PRO A 90 4.43 -18.96 -13.81
CA PRO A 90 5.25 -18.63 -12.66
C PRO A 90 6.08 -17.36 -12.91
N TRP A 91 6.48 -16.71 -11.83
CA TRP A 91 7.44 -15.61 -11.88
C TRP A 91 8.83 -16.16 -12.22
N GLY A 92 9.56 -15.44 -13.06
CA GLY A 92 11.00 -15.65 -13.25
C GLY A 92 11.80 -15.20 -12.02
N ALA A 93 13.10 -15.46 -12.03
CA ALA A 93 14.00 -14.98 -10.98
C ALA A 93 14.03 -13.44 -10.95
N PRO A 94 14.01 -12.82 -9.75
CA PRO A 94 14.11 -11.37 -9.64
C PRO A 94 15.46 -10.84 -10.13
N GLU A 95 15.43 -9.75 -10.88
CA GLU A 95 16.58 -9.00 -11.36
C GLU A 95 16.65 -7.65 -10.63
N ASN A 96 17.86 -7.21 -10.25
CA ASN A 96 18.06 -5.90 -9.64
C ASN A 96 17.79 -4.79 -10.65
N LEU A 97 17.01 -3.77 -10.29
CA LEU A 97 16.88 -2.60 -11.15
C LEU A 97 18.19 -1.79 -11.14
N PRO A 98 18.63 -1.32 -12.33
CA PRO A 98 19.88 -0.60 -12.42
C PRO A 98 19.81 0.82 -11.85
N GLU A 99 20.96 1.46 -11.71
CA GLU A 99 20.99 2.92 -11.63
C GLU A 99 20.27 3.56 -12.84
N PRO A 100 19.59 4.66 -12.63
CA PRO A 100 19.55 5.53 -11.45
C PRO A 100 18.42 5.21 -10.47
N ILE A 101 17.68 4.08 -10.65
CA ILE A 101 16.61 3.69 -9.73
C ILE A 101 17.22 3.33 -8.38
N ASN A 102 17.97 2.23 -8.35
CA ASN A 102 18.71 1.85 -7.17
C ASN A 102 19.98 2.71 -7.04
N SER A 103 20.26 3.14 -5.84
CA SER A 103 21.40 3.98 -5.47
C SER A 103 22.22 3.29 -4.37
N ALA A 104 23.26 3.93 -3.89
CA ALA A 104 24.01 3.43 -2.73
C ALA A 104 23.23 3.55 -1.40
N SER A 105 22.01 4.09 -1.42
CA SER A 105 21.10 4.19 -0.28
C SER A 105 19.98 3.15 -0.40
N ASP A 106 19.08 3.10 0.59
CA ASP A 106 17.89 2.26 0.49
C ASP A 106 16.89 2.84 -0.53
N ASP A 107 16.48 2.02 -1.47
CA ASP A 107 15.46 2.32 -2.48
C ASP A 107 14.37 1.24 -2.42
N PHE A 108 13.11 1.59 -2.09
CA PHE A 108 12.09 0.61 -1.76
C PHE A 108 10.65 1.05 -2.05
N CYS A 109 9.69 0.16 -1.79
CA CYS A 109 8.25 0.35 -2.01
C CYS A 109 7.92 0.90 -3.41
N PRO A 110 8.30 0.18 -4.47
CA PRO A 110 7.98 0.56 -5.84
C PRO A 110 6.49 0.57 -6.10
N THR A 111 6.01 1.49 -6.95
CA THR A 111 4.63 1.55 -7.41
C THR A 111 4.59 1.85 -8.90
N PRO A 112 4.54 0.81 -9.74
CA PRO A 112 4.46 0.97 -11.18
C PRO A 112 3.11 1.52 -11.60
N ILE A 113 3.12 2.43 -12.57
CA ILE A 113 1.92 3.05 -13.13
C ILE A 113 1.86 2.88 -14.64
N ARG A 114 0.66 2.97 -15.22
CA ARG A 114 0.49 2.91 -16.68
C ARG A 114 1.30 4.00 -17.37
N GLY A 115 1.94 3.63 -18.47
CA GLY A 115 2.80 4.52 -19.26
C GLY A 115 4.26 4.53 -18.79
N GLY A 116 4.71 3.45 -18.12
CA GLY A 116 6.13 3.24 -17.77
C GLY A 116 6.63 4.07 -16.59
N GLY A 117 5.74 4.74 -15.84
CA GLY A 117 6.15 5.46 -14.63
C GLY A 117 6.32 4.52 -13.45
N LEU A 118 7.22 4.88 -12.52
CA LEU A 118 7.48 4.18 -11.28
C LEU A 118 7.64 5.21 -10.15
N PHE A 119 6.73 5.18 -9.16
CA PHE A 119 6.97 5.82 -7.87
C PHE A 119 7.75 4.86 -6.98
N PHE A 120 8.59 5.40 -6.13
CA PHE A 120 9.30 4.63 -5.11
C PHE A 120 9.79 5.56 -4.00
N VAL A 121 10.19 4.99 -2.87
CA VAL A 121 10.82 5.71 -1.77
C VAL A 121 12.32 5.51 -1.86
N SER A 122 13.07 6.57 -1.59
CA SER A 122 14.52 6.54 -1.53
C SER A 122 15.05 7.28 -0.32
N ARG A 123 16.06 6.71 0.33
CA ARG A 123 16.82 7.34 1.41
C ARG A 123 18.11 8.01 0.92
N ARG A 124 18.23 8.26 -0.39
CA ARG A 124 19.34 9.03 -0.96
C ARG A 124 19.33 10.46 -0.43
N VAL A 125 20.50 10.96 -0.08
CA VAL A 125 20.64 12.33 0.42
C VAL A 125 21.17 13.23 -0.69
N THR A 126 20.36 14.23 -1.07
CA THR A 126 20.76 15.28 -1.99
C THR A 126 20.62 16.63 -1.27
N PRO A 127 21.72 17.30 -0.90
CA PRO A 127 21.68 18.55 -0.17
C PRO A 127 20.82 19.61 -0.85
N GLY A 128 19.87 20.20 -0.11
CA GLY A 128 18.94 21.22 -0.63
C GLY A 128 17.79 20.68 -1.47
N VAL A 129 17.65 19.34 -1.55
CA VAL A 129 16.56 18.68 -2.29
C VAL A 129 15.74 17.75 -1.40
N THR A 130 16.41 16.87 -0.63
CA THR A 130 15.75 15.87 0.22
C THR A 130 15.29 16.49 1.53
N CYS A 131 14.19 16.00 2.05
CA CYS A 131 13.45 16.60 3.15
C CYS A 131 13.46 15.76 4.42
N GLY A 132 13.37 14.44 4.27
CA GLY A 132 13.18 13.49 5.36
C GLY A 132 14.20 12.35 5.36
N MET A 133 13.84 11.28 6.07
CA MET A 133 14.64 10.06 6.12
C MET A 133 14.42 9.18 4.88
N GLY A 134 13.22 9.25 4.29
CA GLY A 134 12.86 8.59 3.05
C GLY A 134 11.88 9.46 2.29
N ASP A 135 12.20 9.83 1.07
CA ASP A 135 11.38 10.70 0.23
C ASP A 135 10.84 9.95 -0.99
N ILE A 136 9.67 10.38 -1.48
CA ILE A 136 9.03 9.79 -2.66
C ILE A 136 9.61 10.42 -3.92
N TYR A 137 9.99 9.54 -4.85
CA TYR A 137 10.50 9.87 -6.18
C TYR A 137 9.59 9.30 -7.27
N LEU A 138 9.65 9.89 -8.45
CA LEU A 138 9.02 9.42 -9.68
C LEU A 138 10.05 9.32 -10.78
N THR A 139 10.07 8.20 -11.50
CA THR A 139 10.84 8.01 -12.71
C THR A 139 10.00 7.42 -13.83
N ARG A 140 10.55 7.33 -15.04
CA ARG A 140 9.91 6.71 -16.21
C ARG A 140 10.88 5.83 -16.95
N LEU A 141 10.35 4.71 -17.44
CA LEU A 141 11.05 3.86 -18.39
C LEU A 141 10.74 4.34 -19.82
N ASN A 142 11.74 4.79 -20.54
CA ASN A 142 11.64 5.16 -21.94
C ASN A 142 12.09 4.01 -22.82
N PRO A 143 11.27 3.55 -23.77
CA PRO A 143 11.67 2.54 -24.73
C PRO A 143 12.95 2.99 -25.49
N GLY A 144 14.03 2.20 -25.37
CA GLY A 144 15.29 2.44 -26.07
C GLY A 144 16.33 3.32 -25.38
N SER A 145 15.97 4.09 -24.31
CA SER A 145 16.93 4.88 -23.54
C SER A 145 17.03 4.47 -22.06
N GLY A 146 16.15 3.55 -21.60
CA GLY A 146 16.15 3.08 -20.23
C GLY A 146 15.42 4.02 -19.26
N TRP A 147 15.73 3.89 -17.97
CA TRP A 147 15.11 4.68 -16.92
C TRP A 147 15.62 6.13 -16.90
N GLU A 148 14.69 7.06 -16.77
CA GLU A 148 15.03 8.48 -16.51
C GLU A 148 15.61 8.66 -15.11
N THR A 149 16.38 9.73 -14.91
CA THR A 149 16.81 10.14 -13.57
C THR A 149 15.58 10.37 -12.70
N PRO A 150 15.49 9.74 -11.50
CA PRO A 150 14.35 9.92 -10.61
C PRO A 150 14.17 11.38 -10.20
N GLN A 151 12.93 11.85 -10.34
CA GLN A 151 12.53 13.19 -9.94
C GLN A 151 12.00 13.13 -8.50
N HIS A 152 12.60 13.92 -7.60
CA HIS A 152 12.08 14.18 -6.27
C HIS A 152 10.76 14.94 -6.33
N LEU A 153 9.74 14.56 -5.54
CA LEU A 153 8.40 15.16 -5.65
C LEU A 153 8.26 16.53 -4.96
N GLY A 154 9.31 17.00 -4.30
CA GLY A 154 9.31 18.27 -3.55
C GLY A 154 8.99 18.07 -2.07
N CYS A 155 9.52 18.98 -1.24
CA CYS A 155 9.29 19.01 0.20
C CYS A 155 7.97 19.69 0.56
N GLU A 156 7.36 19.30 1.69
CA GLU A 156 6.18 19.96 2.24
C GLU A 156 6.42 21.46 2.45
N SER A 157 7.61 21.85 2.90
CA SER A 157 8.02 23.27 3.05
C SER A 157 7.91 24.08 1.75
N ASP A 158 8.03 23.42 0.61
CA ASP A 158 7.97 24.00 -0.73
C ASP A 158 6.66 23.67 -1.45
N GLY A 159 5.69 23.09 -0.69
CA GLY A 159 4.37 22.73 -1.21
C GLY A 159 4.28 21.35 -1.86
N GLY A 160 5.32 20.51 -1.71
CA GLY A 160 5.35 19.12 -2.19
C GLY A 160 4.82 18.12 -1.15
N PRO A 161 4.81 16.81 -1.46
CA PRO A 161 4.26 15.78 -0.60
C PRO A 161 5.22 15.24 0.46
N ASN A 162 6.54 15.36 0.27
CA ASN A 162 7.52 14.77 1.18
C ASN A 162 7.65 15.60 2.48
N THR A 163 7.54 14.94 3.61
CA THR A 163 7.62 15.54 4.95
C THR A 163 9.06 15.47 5.50
N PRO A 164 9.36 16.08 6.65
CA PRO A 164 10.64 15.86 7.33
C PRO A 164 10.80 14.46 7.96
N LEU A 165 9.84 13.56 7.78
CA LEU A 165 9.82 12.21 8.37
C LEU A 165 10.26 11.15 7.35
N ASP A 166 9.72 9.93 7.44
CA ASP A 166 9.98 8.80 6.54
C ASP A 166 8.69 8.45 5.78
N GLU A 167 8.66 8.71 4.49
CA GLU A 167 7.54 8.34 3.63
C GLU A 167 7.62 6.87 3.26
N GLN A 168 6.46 6.18 3.22
CA GLN A 168 6.39 4.77 2.87
C GLN A 168 5.14 4.45 2.05
N GLY A 169 5.25 3.41 1.21
CA GLY A 169 4.12 2.80 0.51
C GLY A 169 3.36 3.76 -0.40
N PRO A 170 4.02 4.48 -1.33
CA PRO A 170 3.31 5.33 -2.28
C PRO A 170 2.32 4.50 -3.09
N SER A 171 1.08 4.97 -3.23
CA SER A 171 0.02 4.34 -4.00
C SER A 171 -0.70 5.39 -4.84
N TYR A 172 -0.61 5.28 -6.15
CA TYR A 172 -1.11 6.29 -7.07
C TYR A 172 -2.39 5.86 -7.78
N VAL A 173 -3.42 6.69 -7.70
CA VAL A 173 -4.73 6.47 -8.32
C VAL A 173 -5.08 7.63 -9.23
N LYS A 174 -5.58 7.34 -10.44
CA LYS A 174 -6.08 8.35 -11.39
C LYS A 174 -7.58 8.53 -11.34
N THR A 175 -8.31 7.49 -10.95
CA THR A 175 -9.77 7.50 -10.91
C THR A 175 -10.26 8.42 -9.78
N GLY A 176 -11.13 9.37 -10.13
CA GLY A 176 -11.62 10.38 -9.18
C GLY A 176 -10.73 11.63 -9.06
N GLY A 177 -9.64 11.70 -9.79
CA GLY A 177 -8.60 12.71 -9.76
C GLY A 177 -7.25 12.09 -9.40
N PRO A 178 -6.16 12.51 -10.06
CA PRO A 178 -4.84 11.94 -9.83
C PRO A 178 -4.35 12.24 -8.42
N THR A 179 -4.32 11.20 -7.57
CA THR A 179 -4.01 11.29 -6.13
C THR A 179 -2.94 10.27 -5.76
N LEU A 180 -1.96 10.71 -5.00
CA LEU A 180 -0.93 9.88 -4.37
C LEU A 180 -1.31 9.68 -2.89
N TYR A 181 -1.48 8.43 -2.47
CA TYR A 181 -1.60 8.04 -1.07
C TYR A 181 -0.24 7.51 -0.60
N PHE A 182 0.11 7.74 0.64
CA PHE A 182 1.34 7.26 1.26
C PHE A 182 1.20 7.34 2.79
N SER A 183 2.10 6.74 3.52
CA SER A 183 2.22 6.99 4.95
C SER A 183 3.46 7.82 5.24
N SER A 184 3.38 8.65 6.25
CA SER A 184 4.49 9.41 6.79
C SER A 184 4.54 9.24 8.31
N GLY A 185 5.74 9.05 8.84
CA GLY A 185 5.97 8.84 10.26
C GLY A 185 7.35 8.31 10.52
N ILE A 186 7.70 8.07 11.78
CA ILE A 186 8.94 7.41 12.14
C ILE A 186 8.61 5.94 12.49
N PRO A 187 9.11 4.96 11.72
CA PRO A 187 8.74 3.55 11.92
C PRO A 187 9.23 2.92 13.22
N SER A 188 10.06 3.61 14.00
CA SER A 188 10.74 3.00 15.15
C SER A 188 10.82 3.95 16.36
N GLY A 189 10.07 3.62 17.38
CA GLY A 189 10.17 4.24 18.72
C GLY A 189 8.85 4.21 19.46
N PRO A 190 8.85 4.18 20.81
CA PRO A 190 7.63 4.32 21.59
C PRO A 190 7.02 5.72 21.38
N GLY A 191 5.77 5.78 20.94
CA GLY A 191 5.00 7.01 20.81
C GLY A 191 5.10 7.70 19.44
N VAL A 192 5.57 7.00 18.41
CA VAL A 192 5.58 7.50 17.04
C VAL A 192 4.53 6.76 16.24
N SER A 193 3.51 7.48 15.82
CA SER A 193 2.48 6.98 14.91
C SER A 193 2.90 7.28 13.47
N GLY A 194 2.84 6.27 12.60
CA GLY A 194 2.77 6.52 11.17
C GLY A 194 1.30 6.74 10.82
N ASP A 195 1.02 7.73 10.00
CA ASP A 195 -0.33 8.08 9.54
C ASP A 195 -0.42 8.03 8.01
N ILE A 196 -1.64 7.82 7.51
CA ILE A 196 -1.92 7.80 6.08
C ILE A 196 -2.27 9.20 5.59
N TYR A 197 -1.54 9.66 4.57
CA TYR A 197 -1.72 10.93 3.89
C TYR A 197 -2.12 10.73 2.44
N LYS A 198 -2.65 11.77 1.84
CA LYS A 198 -2.84 11.90 0.41
C LYS A 198 -2.25 13.21 -0.09
N SER A 199 -1.83 13.24 -1.35
CA SER A 199 -1.43 14.44 -2.07
C SER A 199 -2.07 14.43 -3.45
N GLU A 200 -2.64 15.54 -3.88
CA GLU A 200 -3.27 15.69 -5.18
C GLU A 200 -2.26 16.16 -6.22
N ARG A 201 -2.29 15.56 -7.40
CA ARG A 201 -1.44 15.97 -8.50
C ARG A 201 -2.07 17.12 -9.27
N HIS A 202 -1.31 18.17 -9.46
CA HIS A 202 -1.73 19.36 -10.19
C HIS A 202 -1.63 19.17 -11.71
N GLY A 203 -2.22 20.13 -12.46
CA GLY A 203 -2.21 20.10 -13.92
C GLY A 203 -0.83 20.28 -14.58
N ASP A 204 0.12 20.87 -13.88
CA ASP A 204 1.52 21.01 -14.28
C ASP A 204 2.35 19.75 -14.00
N GLY A 205 1.75 18.77 -13.30
CA GLY A 205 2.39 17.51 -12.95
C GLY A 205 3.03 17.46 -11.57
N SER A 206 3.12 18.58 -10.85
CA SER A 206 3.56 18.64 -9.47
C SER A 206 2.52 18.01 -8.52
N PHE A 207 2.92 17.74 -7.29
CA PHE A 207 2.06 17.25 -6.23
C PHE A 207 1.92 18.32 -5.15
N GLY A 208 0.75 18.41 -4.53
CA GLY A 208 0.48 19.32 -3.43
C GLY A 208 1.01 18.81 -2.08
N PRO A 209 0.86 19.61 -1.01
CA PRO A 209 1.29 19.21 0.33
C PRO A 209 0.47 18.03 0.84
N PRO A 210 1.01 17.27 1.83
CA PRO A 210 0.35 16.11 2.40
C PRO A 210 -0.94 16.53 3.15
N GLN A 211 -2.00 15.76 2.97
CA GLN A 211 -3.27 15.91 3.67
C GLN A 211 -3.57 14.62 4.43
N LEU A 212 -3.71 14.70 5.75
CA LEU A 212 -4.05 13.56 6.59
C LEU A 212 -5.39 12.94 6.19
N VAL A 213 -5.42 11.62 6.00
CA VAL A 213 -6.66 10.86 5.76
C VAL A 213 -7.18 10.35 7.09
N THR A 214 -7.90 11.20 7.81
CA THR A 214 -8.35 10.94 9.20
C THR A 214 -9.22 9.69 9.36
N SER A 215 -9.95 9.28 8.32
CA SER A 215 -10.76 8.06 8.33
C SER A 215 -9.95 6.77 8.25
N LEU A 216 -8.69 6.85 7.82
CA LEU A 216 -7.77 5.71 7.73
C LEU A 216 -6.72 5.73 8.85
N SER A 217 -6.46 6.89 9.44
CA SER A 217 -5.48 7.10 10.51
C SER A 217 -6.11 6.99 11.90
N SER A 218 -5.35 6.51 12.89
CA SER A 218 -5.78 6.32 14.28
C SER A 218 -4.66 6.76 15.24
N SER A 219 -4.78 6.47 16.53
CA SER A 219 -3.68 6.65 17.49
C SER A 219 -2.61 5.55 17.44
N ALA A 220 -2.80 4.56 16.58
CA ALA A 220 -1.87 3.47 16.31
C ALA A 220 -0.99 3.78 15.10
N VAL A 221 -0.11 2.86 14.72
CA VAL A 221 0.65 2.94 13.48
C VAL A 221 -0.22 2.49 12.31
N ASP A 222 -0.50 3.37 11.37
CA ASP A 222 -1.31 3.14 10.17
C ASP A 222 -0.46 3.48 8.94
N ILE A 223 0.06 2.46 8.23
CA ILE A 223 1.10 2.66 7.22
C ILE A 223 0.87 1.88 5.93
N GLN A 224 1.60 2.29 4.90
CA GLN A 224 1.74 1.59 3.62
C GLN A 224 0.40 1.32 2.93
N PRO A 225 -0.41 2.35 2.67
CA PRO A 225 -1.68 2.20 2.00
C PRO A 225 -1.50 1.75 0.56
N ASN A 226 -2.36 0.83 0.11
CA ASN A 226 -2.50 0.52 -1.31
C ASN A 226 -3.95 0.66 -1.72
N VAL A 227 -4.22 1.65 -2.56
CA VAL A 227 -5.56 1.94 -3.07
C VAL A 227 -5.75 1.23 -4.40
N ARG A 228 -6.83 0.43 -4.50
CA ARG A 228 -7.21 -0.22 -5.76
C ARG A 228 -7.39 0.84 -6.86
N HIS A 229 -7.05 0.49 -8.11
CA HIS A 229 -7.00 1.42 -9.24
C HIS A 229 -8.32 2.16 -9.53
N ASP A 230 -9.46 1.60 -9.14
CA ASP A 230 -10.78 2.23 -9.24
C ASP A 230 -11.09 3.23 -8.11
N GLY A 231 -10.18 3.32 -7.14
CA GLY A 231 -10.28 4.24 -6.01
C GLY A 231 -11.31 3.84 -4.96
N ARG A 232 -11.86 2.61 -4.97
CA ARG A 232 -12.98 2.21 -4.11
C ARG A 232 -12.60 1.33 -2.92
N GLU A 233 -11.39 0.82 -2.89
CA GLU A 233 -10.86 -0.05 -1.83
C GLU A 233 -9.44 0.35 -1.49
N VAL A 234 -9.08 0.36 -0.21
CA VAL A 234 -7.72 0.56 0.28
C VAL A 234 -7.38 -0.52 1.28
N VAL A 235 -6.20 -1.13 1.13
CA VAL A 235 -5.61 -2.04 2.11
C VAL A 235 -4.36 -1.37 2.68
N PHE A 236 -4.13 -1.50 3.97
CA PHE A 236 -2.99 -0.89 4.65
C PHE A 236 -2.60 -1.72 5.89
N ALA A 237 -1.41 -1.53 6.41
CA ALA A 237 -0.93 -2.18 7.62
C ALA A 237 -1.23 -1.33 8.86
N SER A 238 -1.68 -1.97 9.95
CA SER A 238 -1.93 -1.28 11.21
C SER A 238 -1.80 -2.20 12.42
N ASN A 239 -1.36 -1.62 13.54
CA ASN A 239 -1.37 -2.26 14.85
C ASN A 239 -2.48 -1.75 15.77
N ARG A 240 -3.57 -1.20 15.18
CA ARG A 240 -4.75 -0.73 15.94
C ARG A 240 -5.45 -1.85 16.69
N THR A 241 -6.25 -1.48 17.69
CA THR A 241 -7.02 -2.44 18.47
C THR A 241 -7.83 -3.38 17.58
N GLY A 242 -7.71 -4.69 17.82
CA GLY A 242 -8.33 -5.75 17.00
C GLY A 242 -7.35 -6.44 16.05
N THR A 243 -6.06 -6.10 16.11
CA THR A 243 -4.96 -6.79 15.44
C THR A 243 -4.72 -8.16 16.07
N LEU A 244 -4.48 -9.19 15.25
CA LEU A 244 -4.20 -10.57 15.67
C LEU A 244 -2.71 -10.79 16.00
N GLY A 245 -1.82 -10.13 15.24
CA GLY A 245 -0.37 -10.19 15.38
C GLY A 245 0.22 -8.91 15.97
N PHE A 246 1.32 -8.45 15.38
CA PHE A 246 1.95 -7.17 15.72
C PHE A 246 1.47 -6.05 14.81
N GLN A 247 1.42 -6.30 13.51
CA GLN A 247 0.75 -5.48 12.51
C GLN A 247 -0.08 -6.41 11.63
N ASP A 248 -1.30 -6.01 11.34
CA ASP A 248 -2.23 -6.73 10.47
C ASP A 248 -2.58 -5.88 9.26
N LEU A 249 -3.08 -6.53 8.22
CA LEU A 249 -3.69 -5.86 7.10
C LEU A 249 -5.15 -5.53 7.39
N TRP A 250 -5.52 -4.28 7.13
CA TRP A 250 -6.85 -3.73 7.30
C TRP A 250 -7.37 -3.21 5.96
N VAL A 251 -8.67 -3.24 5.78
CA VAL A 251 -9.34 -2.78 4.57
C VAL A 251 -10.38 -1.71 4.90
N ALA A 252 -10.46 -0.69 4.06
CA ALA A 252 -11.58 0.24 4.03
C ALA A 252 -12.10 0.35 2.59
N THR A 253 -13.41 0.61 2.44
CA THR A 253 -14.08 0.74 1.15
C THR A 253 -14.86 2.03 1.06
N ARG A 254 -15.22 2.43 -0.16
CA ARG A 254 -16.11 3.56 -0.41
C ARG A 254 -16.94 3.35 -1.67
N GLU A 255 -18.10 3.98 -1.75
CA GLU A 255 -19.03 3.81 -2.88
C GLU A 255 -18.49 4.38 -4.19
N GLY A 256 -17.71 5.44 -4.11
CA GLY A 256 -17.10 6.10 -5.27
C GLY A 256 -15.71 6.64 -4.97
N PRO A 257 -14.89 6.94 -5.99
CA PRO A 257 -13.48 7.28 -5.84
C PRO A 257 -13.24 8.56 -5.02
N ASN A 258 -14.25 9.39 -4.84
CA ASN A 258 -14.19 10.63 -4.06
C ASN A 258 -15.08 10.61 -2.81
N GLY A 259 -15.75 9.48 -2.53
CA GLY A 259 -16.56 9.30 -1.33
C GLY A 259 -15.71 9.14 -0.06
N PRO A 260 -16.35 9.24 1.12
CA PRO A 260 -15.67 8.95 2.38
C PRO A 260 -15.33 7.47 2.48
N TRP A 261 -14.18 7.16 3.09
CA TRP A 261 -13.83 5.77 3.45
C TRP A 261 -14.71 5.26 4.58
N SER A 262 -15.10 3.99 4.51
CA SER A 262 -15.72 3.28 5.64
C SER A 262 -14.76 3.20 6.82
N ALA A 263 -15.27 2.85 8.00
CA ALA A 263 -14.41 2.41 9.09
C ALA A 263 -13.56 1.21 8.62
N PRO A 264 -12.24 1.20 8.92
CA PRO A 264 -11.38 0.07 8.57
C PRO A 264 -11.80 -1.22 9.29
N VAL A 265 -11.70 -2.34 8.58
CA VAL A 265 -11.99 -3.69 9.08
C VAL A 265 -10.74 -4.55 8.92
N ASN A 266 -10.41 -5.35 9.96
CA ASN A 266 -9.32 -6.32 9.88
C ASN A 266 -9.63 -7.39 8.82
N LEU A 267 -8.65 -7.76 7.99
CA LEU A 267 -8.85 -8.78 6.95
C LEU A 267 -9.03 -10.21 7.49
N GLY A 268 -8.85 -10.41 8.79
CA GLY A 268 -9.08 -11.70 9.45
C GLY A 268 -7.97 -12.72 9.25
N ASP A 269 -8.18 -13.90 9.82
CA ASP A 269 -7.19 -14.98 9.93
C ASP A 269 -6.84 -15.70 8.61
N ALA A 270 -7.62 -15.49 7.57
CA ALA A 270 -7.25 -15.95 6.23
C ALA A 270 -6.02 -15.19 5.68
N VAL A 271 -5.85 -13.92 6.07
CA VAL A 271 -4.76 -13.05 5.63
C VAL A 271 -3.77 -12.78 6.75
N ASN A 272 -4.24 -12.44 7.94
CA ASN A 272 -3.43 -12.05 9.09
C ASN A 272 -3.14 -13.27 9.99
N THR A 273 -1.93 -13.36 10.52
CA THR A 273 -1.49 -14.51 11.31
C THR A 273 -1.18 -14.09 12.76
N PRO A 274 -1.74 -14.77 13.77
CA PRO A 274 -1.40 -14.49 15.15
C PRO A 274 0.11 -14.57 15.40
N GLY A 275 0.66 -13.51 16.01
CA GLY A 275 2.08 -13.43 16.34
C GLY A 275 3.02 -13.15 15.17
N ALA A 276 2.49 -12.80 14.00
CA ALA A 276 3.25 -12.29 12.85
C ALA A 276 2.99 -10.79 12.63
N SER A 277 3.72 -10.19 11.71
CA SER A 277 3.45 -8.88 11.14
C SER A 277 3.17 -9.03 9.66
N GLU A 278 2.03 -8.57 9.21
CA GLU A 278 1.69 -8.41 7.81
C GLU A 278 1.80 -6.93 7.42
N THR A 279 2.59 -6.64 6.40
CA THR A 279 2.91 -5.26 6.00
C THR A 279 2.99 -5.13 4.48
N ARG A 280 3.01 -3.90 3.98
CA ARG A 280 3.29 -3.57 2.58
C ARG A 280 2.33 -4.27 1.61
N PRO A 281 1.00 -4.16 1.83
CA PRO A 281 0.03 -4.79 0.94
C PRO A 281 0.00 -4.16 -0.43
N SER A 282 -0.32 -4.95 -1.45
CA SER A 282 -0.66 -4.44 -2.77
C SER A 282 -1.77 -5.28 -3.44
N LEU A 283 -2.77 -4.59 -3.97
CA LEU A 283 -3.85 -5.19 -4.75
C LEU A 283 -3.45 -5.27 -6.21
N SER A 284 -3.69 -6.41 -6.85
CA SER A 284 -3.61 -6.50 -8.30
C SER A 284 -4.58 -5.52 -8.97
N TRP A 285 -4.29 -5.17 -10.22
CA TRP A 285 -5.11 -4.21 -10.97
C TRP A 285 -6.59 -4.62 -11.07
N ASP A 286 -6.90 -5.91 -11.13
CA ASP A 286 -8.27 -6.43 -11.14
C ASP A 286 -8.87 -6.68 -9.75
N GLY A 287 -8.09 -6.48 -8.70
CA GLY A 287 -8.52 -6.64 -7.31
C GLY A 287 -8.65 -8.08 -6.83
N THR A 288 -8.21 -9.07 -7.62
CA THR A 288 -8.36 -10.51 -7.30
C THR A 288 -7.17 -11.11 -6.55
N THR A 289 -6.05 -10.39 -6.48
CA THR A 289 -4.82 -10.84 -5.82
C THR A 289 -4.34 -9.78 -4.85
N LEU A 290 -4.01 -10.18 -3.64
CA LEU A 290 -3.37 -9.37 -2.61
C LEU A 290 -1.99 -9.95 -2.33
N TYR A 291 -0.93 -9.20 -2.65
CA TYR A 291 0.43 -9.48 -2.22
C TYR A 291 0.78 -8.66 -0.98
N PHE A 292 1.62 -9.20 -0.12
CA PHE A 292 2.11 -8.50 1.07
C PHE A 292 3.37 -9.16 1.64
N GLY A 293 4.08 -8.45 2.51
CA GLY A 293 5.18 -9.00 3.28
C GLY A 293 4.69 -9.56 4.61
N ARG A 294 5.18 -10.75 5.00
CA ARG A 294 4.94 -11.34 6.31
C ARG A 294 6.26 -11.63 7.01
N ALA A 295 6.37 -11.18 8.26
CA ALA A 295 7.48 -11.49 9.14
C ALA A 295 6.97 -12.33 10.32
N ALA A 296 7.62 -13.45 10.62
CA ALA A 296 7.36 -14.23 11.81
C ALA A 296 7.89 -13.48 13.05
N GLY A 297 7.00 -13.14 14.00
CA GLY A 297 7.35 -12.29 15.15
C GLY A 297 7.32 -10.78 14.82
N GLY A 298 7.37 -9.93 15.85
CA GLY A 298 7.17 -8.48 15.70
C GLY A 298 8.33 -7.68 15.13
N ALA A 299 9.54 -8.25 15.11
CA ALA A 299 10.77 -7.59 14.68
C ALA A 299 11.71 -8.57 13.98
N ALA A 300 11.16 -9.46 13.17
CA ALA A 300 11.97 -10.42 12.45
C ALA A 300 12.89 -9.74 11.44
N PRO A 301 14.13 -10.15 11.36
CA PRO A 301 15.08 -9.67 10.35
C PRO A 301 14.68 -10.07 8.93
N ALA A 302 13.97 -11.19 8.77
CA ALA A 302 13.51 -11.70 7.49
C ALA A 302 12.01 -11.47 7.30
N THR A 303 11.63 -11.07 6.09
CA THR A 303 10.25 -10.89 5.64
C THR A 303 10.10 -11.64 4.34
N ASP A 304 9.06 -12.46 4.22
CA ASP A 304 8.72 -13.18 2.99
C ASP A 304 7.50 -12.57 2.32
N ILE A 305 7.43 -12.69 1.00
CA ILE A 305 6.28 -12.31 0.20
C ILE A 305 5.22 -13.40 0.27
N PHE A 306 4.01 -13.01 0.65
CA PHE A 306 2.82 -13.85 0.68
C PHE A 306 1.78 -13.33 -0.31
N VAL A 307 0.84 -14.23 -0.66
CA VAL A 307 -0.26 -13.91 -1.57
C VAL A 307 -1.56 -14.53 -1.09
N ALA A 308 -2.64 -13.75 -1.16
CA ALA A 308 -4.02 -14.21 -1.01
C ALA A 308 -4.80 -13.95 -2.30
N LEU A 309 -5.72 -14.86 -2.62
CA LEU A 309 -6.55 -14.79 -3.82
C LEU A 309 -8.03 -14.63 -3.43
N ARG A 310 -8.79 -13.96 -4.28
CA ARG A 310 -10.26 -13.92 -4.22
C ARG A 310 -10.84 -13.87 -5.63
N GLU A 311 -12.11 -14.24 -5.75
CA GLU A 311 -12.84 -14.21 -7.01
C GLU A 311 -13.77 -13.01 -7.09
N ARG A 312 -14.05 -12.54 -8.30
CA ARG A 312 -15.15 -11.61 -8.52
C ARG A 312 -16.47 -12.36 -8.41
N THR A 313 -17.40 -11.77 -7.67
CA THR A 313 -18.79 -12.21 -7.65
C THR A 313 -19.58 -11.29 -8.57
N ASP A 314 -19.85 -11.76 -9.78
CA ASP A 314 -20.69 -11.05 -10.77
C ASP A 314 -22.16 -11.10 -10.37
#